data_c2ec8a165840bb7e06f5fb0129dcd941
#
_entry.id   c2ec8a165840bb7e06f5fb0129dcd941
#
_cell.length_a   1.000
_cell.length_b   1.000
_cell.length_c   1.000
_cell.angle_alpha   90.00
_cell.angle_beta   90.00
_cell.angle_gamma   90.00
#
_symmetry.space_group_name_H-M   'P 1'
#
loop_
_entity.id
_entity.type
_entity.pdbx_description
1 polymer ?
#
loop_
_entity_poly.entity_id
_entity_poly.type
_entity_poly.pdbx_seq_one_letter_code
_entity_poly.pdbx_strand_id
1 'polypeptide(L)'
;MIIYVDIDNTICVTHGTDYANAIPNNDNIKKVNELSKNHTIVMWTARGSLSNNNYFKLTFDQLQTWGVKFNELRMGKPAFDLFIDDK
;
A
#
# COMPACT_ATOMS: atom_id res chain seq x y z
N MET A 1 18.02 2.76 -2.75
CA MET A 1 17.27 1.57 -3.20
C MET A 1 15.81 1.95 -3.37
N ILE A 2 15.13 1.34 -4.30
CA ILE A 2 13.69 1.52 -4.47
C ILE A 2 12.99 0.33 -3.82
N ILE A 3 12.09 0.61 -2.89
CA ILE A 3 11.38 -0.42 -2.15
C ILE A 3 9.90 -0.32 -2.47
N TYR A 4 9.32 -1.40 -2.96
CA TYR A 4 7.88 -1.51 -3.21
C TYR A 4 7.20 -2.09 -1.99
N VAL A 5 6.16 -1.42 -1.50
CA VAL A 5 5.44 -1.80 -0.30
C VAL A 5 3.96 -1.97 -0.64
N ASP A 6 3.41 -3.13 -0.31
CA ASP A 6 1.99 -3.39 -0.44
C ASP A 6 1.21 -2.66 0.66
N ILE A 7 -0.08 -2.44 0.45
CA ILE A 7 -0.92 -1.68 1.38
C ILE A 7 -1.75 -2.63 2.23
N ASP A 8 -2.72 -3.31 1.63
CA ASP A 8 -3.69 -4.10 2.39
C ASP A 8 -3.02 -5.31 3.04
N ASN A 9 -3.25 -5.46 4.34
CA ASN A 9 -2.68 -6.50 5.19
C ASN A 9 -1.15 -6.46 5.28
N THR A 10 -0.56 -5.32 4.94
CA THR A 10 0.86 -5.03 5.15
C THR A 10 1.01 -3.83 6.09
N ILE A 11 0.49 -2.65 5.70
CA ILE A 11 0.52 -1.47 6.57
C ILE A 11 -0.85 -1.17 7.19
N CYS A 12 -1.83 -1.99 6.91
CA CYS A 12 -3.17 -1.87 7.48
C CYS A 12 -3.84 -3.23 7.47
N VAL A 13 -4.94 -3.34 8.20
CA VAL A 13 -5.82 -4.51 8.18
C VAL A 13 -7.06 -4.15 7.39
N THR A 14 -7.32 -4.90 6.33
CA THR A 14 -8.46 -4.70 5.46
C THR A 14 -9.27 -5.99 5.37
N HIS A 15 -10.57 -5.89 5.55
CA HIS A 15 -11.47 -7.04 5.42
C HIS A 15 -12.08 -7.04 4.02
N GLY A 16 -11.66 -8.00 3.18
CA GLY A 16 -12.12 -8.10 1.81
C GLY A 16 -11.79 -6.83 1.02
N THR A 17 -12.81 -6.19 0.47
CA THR A 17 -12.66 -4.95 -0.29
C THR A 17 -13.18 -3.73 0.46
N ASP A 18 -13.34 -3.83 1.77
CA ASP A 18 -13.80 -2.72 2.61
C ASP A 18 -12.63 -1.77 2.93
N TYR A 19 -12.10 -1.16 1.88
CA TYR A 19 -10.90 -0.32 1.98
C TYR A 19 -11.13 0.93 2.84
N ALA A 20 -12.35 1.49 2.79
CA ALA A 20 -12.66 2.70 3.53
C ALA A 20 -12.56 2.52 5.04
N ASN A 21 -12.73 1.30 5.53
CA ASN A 21 -12.69 0.97 6.96
C ASN A 21 -11.39 0.25 7.34
N ALA A 22 -10.37 0.29 6.50
CA ALA A 22 -9.07 -0.29 6.82
C ALA A 22 -8.48 0.36 8.06
N ILE A 23 -7.86 -0.46 8.91
CA ILE A 23 -7.27 -0.02 10.18
C ILE A 23 -5.76 0.00 10.03
N PRO A 24 -5.09 1.15 10.26
CA PRO A 24 -3.64 1.22 10.08
C PRO A 24 -2.89 0.36 11.08
N ASN A 25 -1.82 -0.27 10.60
CA ASN A 25 -0.84 -0.98 11.43
C ASN A 25 0.32 -0.01 11.71
N ASN A 26 0.26 0.66 12.84
CA ASN A 26 1.21 1.72 13.16
C ASN A 26 2.65 1.23 13.29
N ASP A 27 2.85 0.01 13.76
CA ASP A 27 4.19 -0.56 13.88
C ASP A 27 4.83 -0.75 12.50
N ASN A 28 4.07 -1.27 11.55
CA ASN A 28 4.58 -1.47 10.19
C ASN A 28 4.74 -0.15 9.44
N ILE A 29 3.84 0.81 9.66
CA ILE A 29 3.98 2.16 9.10
C ILE A 29 5.27 2.80 9.61
N LYS A 30 5.58 2.65 10.89
CA LYS A 30 6.82 3.16 11.45
C LYS A 30 8.04 2.57 10.76
N LYS A 31 8.02 1.26 10.48
CA LYS A 31 9.12 0.60 9.77
C LYS A 31 9.28 1.16 8.35
N VAL A 32 8.18 1.37 7.62
CA VAL A 32 8.24 1.98 6.30
C VAL A 32 8.80 3.39 6.38
N ASN A 33 8.37 4.18 7.35
CA ASN A 33 8.86 5.55 7.51
C ASN A 33 10.34 5.60 7.84
N GLU A 34 10.86 4.64 8.61
CA GLU A 34 12.29 4.53 8.86
C GLU A 34 13.05 4.23 7.56
N LEU A 35 12.55 3.31 6.75
CA LEU A 35 13.15 2.99 5.45
C LEU A 35 13.12 4.19 4.51
N SER A 36 12.11 5.04 4.59
CA SER A 36 11.96 6.20 3.71
C SER A 36 13.08 7.23 3.87
N LYS A 37 13.80 7.19 4.98
CA LYS A 37 14.89 8.13 5.24
C LYS A 37 16.08 7.92 4.30
N ASN A 38 16.29 6.68 3.84
CA ASN A 38 17.44 6.31 3.03
C ASN A 38 17.06 5.62 1.72
N HIS A 39 15.78 5.46 1.45
CA HIS A 39 15.31 4.72 0.27
C HIS A 39 14.11 5.41 -0.34
N THR A 40 13.89 5.14 -1.63
CA THR A 40 12.67 5.55 -2.32
C THR A 40 11.58 4.53 -2.03
N ILE A 41 10.44 4.98 -1.53
CA ILE A 41 9.31 4.12 -1.19
C ILE A 41 8.23 4.28 -2.24
N VAL A 42 7.84 3.16 -2.87
CA VAL A 42 6.72 3.10 -3.79
C VAL A 42 5.63 2.24 -3.15
N MET A 43 4.50 2.87 -2.84
CA MET A 43 3.33 2.13 -2.36
C MET A 43 2.61 1.57 -3.58
N TRP A 44 2.40 0.24 -3.62
CA TRP A 44 1.80 -0.42 -4.77
C TRP A 44 0.65 -1.30 -4.30
N THR A 45 -0.56 -1.07 -4.85
CA THR A 45 -1.76 -1.73 -4.37
C THR A 45 -2.55 -2.35 -5.52
N ALA A 46 -3.21 -3.47 -5.20
CA ALA A 46 -4.15 -4.12 -6.12
C ALA A 46 -5.58 -3.53 -6.03
N ARG A 47 -5.78 -2.51 -5.20
CA ARG A 47 -7.11 -1.87 -5.08
C ARG A 47 -7.59 -1.42 -6.45
N GLY A 48 -8.80 -1.83 -6.81
CA GLY A 48 -9.40 -1.48 -8.09
C GLY A 48 -8.91 -2.27 -9.30
N SER A 49 -7.95 -3.20 -9.13
CA SER A 49 -7.40 -3.95 -10.28
C SER A 49 -8.40 -4.92 -10.90
N LEU A 50 -9.40 -5.37 -10.12
CA LEU A 50 -10.44 -6.30 -10.59
C LEU A 50 -11.80 -5.62 -10.74
N SER A 51 -11.86 -4.29 -10.64
CA SER A 51 -13.10 -3.53 -10.77
C SER A 51 -12.82 -2.23 -11.53
N ASN A 52 -13.89 -1.54 -11.95
CA ASN A 52 -13.75 -0.24 -12.61
C ASN A 52 -13.74 0.93 -11.63
N ASN A 53 -13.71 0.65 -10.33
CA ASN A 53 -13.69 1.71 -9.33
C ASN A 53 -12.31 2.32 -9.21
N ASN A 54 -12.28 3.65 -9.10
CA ASN A 54 -11.04 4.39 -8.89
C ASN A 54 -10.85 4.63 -7.39
N TYR A 55 -9.93 3.90 -6.79
CA TYR A 55 -9.61 4.03 -5.36
C TYR A 55 -8.40 4.92 -5.09
N PHE A 56 -7.89 5.63 -6.10
CA PHE A 56 -6.66 6.41 -5.91
C PHE A 56 -6.83 7.47 -4.82
N LYS A 57 -7.88 8.28 -4.90
CA LYS A 57 -8.10 9.36 -3.93
C LYS A 57 -8.28 8.81 -2.51
N LEU A 58 -9.10 7.77 -2.36
CA LEU A 58 -9.30 7.14 -1.06
C LEU A 58 -7.97 6.64 -0.48
N THR A 59 -7.20 5.94 -1.30
CA THR A 59 -5.93 5.35 -0.88
C THR A 59 -4.92 6.43 -0.53
N PHE A 60 -4.79 7.44 -1.38
CA PHE A 60 -3.88 8.56 -1.12
C PHE A 60 -4.24 9.26 0.18
N ASP A 61 -5.52 9.57 0.39
CA ASP A 61 -5.98 10.24 1.59
C ASP A 61 -5.72 9.40 2.85
N GLN A 62 -5.89 8.07 2.76
CA GLN A 62 -5.59 7.17 3.87
C GLN A 62 -4.09 7.20 4.22
N LEU A 63 -3.22 7.11 3.22
CA LEU A 63 -1.78 7.15 3.45
C LEU A 63 -1.36 8.46 4.11
N GLN A 64 -1.96 9.58 3.69
CA GLN A 64 -1.70 10.88 4.31
C GLN A 64 -2.19 10.91 5.75
N THR A 65 -3.41 10.46 6.00
CA THR A 65 -4.00 10.42 7.33
C THR A 65 -3.21 9.54 8.29
N TRP A 66 -2.71 8.40 7.80
CA TRP A 66 -1.94 7.46 8.61
C TRP A 66 -0.49 7.89 8.81
N GLY A 67 -0.05 8.96 8.14
CA GLY A 67 1.32 9.46 8.28
C GLY A 67 2.36 8.60 7.58
N VAL A 68 1.99 7.89 6.52
CA VAL A 68 2.93 7.09 5.75
C VAL A 68 3.79 8.00 4.87
N LYS A 69 5.09 7.80 4.92
CA LYS A 69 6.04 8.56 4.08
C LYS A 69 6.39 7.74 2.85
N PHE A 70 6.05 8.26 1.68
CA PHE A 70 6.26 7.57 0.41
C PHE A 70 6.55 8.56 -0.71
N ASN A 71 7.17 8.08 -1.77
CA ASN A 71 7.53 8.89 -2.93
C ASN A 71 6.52 8.75 -4.06
N GLU A 72 5.90 7.57 -4.20
CA GLU A 72 4.96 7.31 -5.27
C GLU A 72 3.90 6.34 -4.79
N LEU A 73 2.68 6.52 -5.31
CA LEU A 73 1.57 5.58 -5.13
C LEU A 73 1.21 5.01 -6.49
N ARG A 74 1.29 3.69 -6.64
CA ARG A 74 0.89 2.98 -7.84
C ARG A 74 -0.32 2.12 -7.58
N MET A 75 -1.28 2.24 -8.46
CA MET A 75 -2.50 1.43 -8.45
C MET A 75 -2.36 0.28 -9.45
N GLY A 76 -3.31 -0.66 -9.42
CA GLY A 76 -3.39 -1.69 -10.45
C GLY A 76 -2.37 -2.81 -10.34
N LYS A 77 -1.84 -3.06 -9.14
CA LYS A 77 -0.99 -4.23 -8.94
C LYS A 77 -1.80 -5.48 -9.28
N PRO A 78 -1.27 -6.38 -10.14
CA PRO A 78 -1.99 -7.61 -10.46
C PRO A 78 -2.29 -8.43 -9.21
N ALA A 79 -3.49 -9.03 -9.16
CA ALA A 79 -3.88 -9.92 -8.08
C ALA A 79 -3.44 -11.33 -8.43
N PHE A 80 -2.69 -11.97 -7.53
CA PHE A 80 -2.19 -13.33 -7.71
C PHE A 80 -2.62 -14.20 -6.54
N ASP A 81 -2.96 -15.45 -6.83
CA ASP A 81 -3.04 -16.47 -5.78
C ASP A 81 -1.65 -16.88 -5.35
N LEU A 82 -0.73 -16.92 -6.30
CA LEU A 82 0.68 -17.24 -6.04
C LEU A 82 1.55 -16.38 -6.94
N PHE A 83 2.50 -15.69 -6.36
CA PHE A 83 3.51 -14.94 -7.08
C PHE A 83 4.89 -15.47 -6.70
N ILE A 84 5.66 -15.88 -7.73
CA ILE A 84 7.02 -16.37 -7.55
C ILE A 84 7.97 -15.40 -8.22
N ASP A 85 8.91 -14.87 -7.44
CA ASP A 85 9.93 -13.94 -7.90
C ASP A 85 11.29 -14.58 -7.66
N ASP A 86 12.15 -14.52 -8.67
CA ASP A 86 13.47 -15.14 -8.63
C ASP A 86 14.58 -14.22 -8.11
N LYS A 87 14.20 -13.09 -7.60
CA LYS A 87 15.17 -12.11 -7.06
C LYS A 87 15.72 -12.48 -5.70
#